data_132a01d13b379c7ea2e7accdb6ea78e9
#
_entry.id   132a01d13b379c7ea2e7accdb6ea78e9
#
_cell.length_a   1.000
_cell.length_b   1.000
_cell.length_c   1.000
_cell.angle_alpha   90.00
_cell.angle_beta   90.00
_cell.angle_gamma   90.00
#
_symmetry.space_group_name_H-M   'P 1'
#
loop_
_entity.id
_entity.type
_entity.pdbx_description
1 polymer ?
#
loop_
_entity_poly.entity_id
_entity_poly.type
_entity_poly.pdbx_seq_one_letter_code
_entity_poly.pdbx_strand_id
1 'polypeptide(L)'
;MKIMGIDYGDARTGVAISDLLCSIVGSTAVLPSRNTEKLIADIVRLAKENQVGEIVVGLPKNMDGTEGNRAQLCREFAALLQSATGLSVAMWDERRTTVEAHNILSAHNYHGKKRKETVDAVAASLILEGYMAFKKG
;
A
#
# COMPACT_ATOMS: atom_id res chain seq x y z
N MET A 1 5.12 15.70 -7.43
CA MET A 1 5.83 14.52 -6.90
C MET A 1 4.90 13.31 -6.87
N LYS A 2 5.48 12.13 -6.93
CA LYS A 2 4.69 10.90 -6.96
C LYS A 2 4.15 10.54 -5.58
N ILE A 3 3.09 9.73 -5.57
CA ILE A 3 2.49 9.18 -4.34
C ILE A 3 2.76 7.68 -4.31
N MET A 4 3.10 7.16 -3.14
CA MET A 4 3.31 5.72 -2.94
C MET A 4 2.17 5.16 -2.09
N GLY A 5 1.52 4.11 -2.58
CA GLY A 5 0.51 3.36 -1.84
C GLY A 5 1.10 2.08 -1.28
N ILE A 6 0.77 1.74 -0.05
CA ILE A 6 1.35 0.57 0.64
C ILE A 6 0.24 -0.28 1.24
N ASP A 7 0.31 -1.58 0.97
CA ASP A 7 -0.49 -2.60 1.64
C ASP A 7 0.44 -3.42 2.54
N TYR A 8 0.49 -3.07 3.82
CA TYR A 8 1.41 -3.67 4.78
C TYR A 8 0.93 -5.06 5.20
N GLY A 9 1.75 -6.08 4.97
CA GLY A 9 1.46 -7.47 5.34
C GLY A 9 2.53 -8.06 6.24
N ASP A 10 2.22 -9.20 6.89
CA ASP A 10 3.15 -9.88 7.80
C ASP A 10 4.34 -10.49 7.06
N ALA A 11 4.07 -11.16 5.95
CA ALA A 11 5.12 -11.82 5.16
C ALA A 11 5.57 -10.98 3.97
N ARG A 12 4.66 -10.23 3.38
CA ARG A 12 4.92 -9.42 2.20
C ARG A 12 4.17 -8.10 2.30
N THR A 13 4.76 -7.06 1.71
CA THR A 13 4.15 -5.74 1.62
C THR A 13 4.08 -5.33 0.15
N GLY A 14 2.88 -5.00 -0.30
CA GLY A 14 2.66 -4.48 -1.64
C GLY A 14 2.93 -2.98 -1.69
N VAL A 15 3.57 -2.54 -2.76
CA VAL A 15 3.87 -1.12 -2.98
C VAL A 15 3.43 -0.73 -4.38
N ALA A 16 2.75 0.39 -4.51
CA ALA A 16 2.38 0.96 -5.78
C ALA A 16 2.84 2.41 -5.81
N ILE A 17 3.38 2.85 -6.95
CA ILE A 17 3.88 4.22 -7.10
C ILE A 17 3.17 4.86 -8.28
N SER A 18 2.66 6.06 -8.09
CA SER A 18 1.93 6.80 -9.13
C SER A 18 2.87 7.28 -10.24
N ASP A 19 2.27 7.71 -11.35
CA ASP A 19 2.97 8.51 -12.33
C ASP A 19 3.22 9.92 -11.76
N LEU A 20 3.97 10.73 -12.47
CA LEU A 20 4.34 12.08 -12.01
C LEU A 20 3.12 12.98 -11.83
N LEU A 21 2.07 12.78 -12.63
CA LEU A 21 0.84 13.57 -12.58
C LEU A 21 -0.14 13.09 -11.51
N CYS A 22 0.18 12.03 -10.78
CA CYS A 22 -0.69 11.40 -9.78
C CYS A 22 -2.06 11.01 -10.36
N SER A 23 -2.06 10.51 -11.58
CA SER A 23 -3.29 10.13 -12.30
C SER A 23 -3.51 8.63 -12.36
N ILE A 24 -2.43 7.86 -12.53
CA ILE A 24 -2.49 6.40 -12.66
C ILE A 24 -1.37 5.76 -11.85
N VAL A 25 -1.48 4.45 -11.62
CA VAL A 25 -0.40 3.67 -11.03
C VAL A 25 0.67 3.45 -12.11
N GLY A 26 1.89 3.90 -11.85
CA GLY A 26 2.99 3.78 -12.80
C GLY A 26 3.82 2.52 -12.61
N SER A 27 3.99 2.06 -11.39
CA SER A 27 4.76 0.85 -11.09
C SER A 27 4.30 0.20 -9.79
N THR A 28 4.62 -1.08 -9.63
CA THR A 28 4.34 -1.83 -8.41
C THR A 28 5.54 -2.67 -8.02
N ALA A 29 5.61 -3.03 -6.73
CA ALA A 29 6.62 -3.93 -6.21
C ALA A 29 6.03 -4.69 -5.02
N VAL A 30 6.61 -5.85 -4.73
CA VAL A 30 6.26 -6.64 -3.54
C VAL A 30 7.55 -6.86 -2.77
N LEU A 31 7.55 -6.47 -1.49
CA LEU A 31 8.73 -6.52 -0.64
C LEU A 31 8.54 -7.53 0.48
N PRO A 32 9.58 -8.29 0.85
CA PRO A 32 9.50 -9.14 2.05
C PRO A 32 9.38 -8.24 3.28
N SER A 33 8.49 -8.60 4.21
CA SER A 33 8.20 -7.74 5.36
C SER A 33 8.40 -8.39 6.72
N ARG A 34 9.04 -9.56 6.79
CA ARG A 34 9.31 -10.21 8.08
C ARG A 34 10.35 -9.47 8.92
N ASN A 35 11.28 -8.77 8.26
CA ASN A 35 12.24 -7.90 8.92
C ASN A 35 11.80 -6.46 8.70
N THR A 36 11.23 -5.83 9.72
CA THR A 36 10.68 -4.48 9.63
C THR A 36 11.73 -3.43 9.27
N GLU A 37 12.92 -3.54 9.85
CA GLU A 37 14.00 -2.57 9.55
C GLU A 37 14.40 -2.61 8.09
N LYS A 38 14.54 -3.81 7.53
CA LYS A 38 14.86 -3.99 6.11
C LYS A 38 13.73 -3.48 5.22
N LEU A 39 12.48 -3.78 5.58
CA LEU A 39 11.32 -3.31 4.84
C LEU A 39 11.30 -1.77 4.77
N ILE A 40 11.50 -1.12 5.89
CA ILE A 40 11.52 0.34 5.94
C ILE A 40 12.67 0.89 5.09
N ALA A 41 13.85 0.29 5.17
CA ALA A 41 15.00 0.69 4.35
C ALA A 41 14.70 0.55 2.86
N ASP A 42 14.07 -0.55 2.46
CA ASP A 42 13.67 -0.77 1.07
C ASP A 42 12.67 0.28 0.59
N ILE A 43 11.70 0.63 1.43
CA ILE A 43 10.70 1.65 1.10
C ILE A 43 11.34 3.03 1.00
N VAL A 44 12.23 3.38 1.91
CA VAL A 44 12.96 4.65 1.87
C VAL A 44 13.73 4.76 0.56
N ARG A 45 14.42 3.69 0.17
CA ARG A 45 15.16 3.66 -1.09
C ARG A 45 14.24 3.86 -2.29
N LEU A 46 13.14 3.11 -2.36
CA LEU A 46 12.16 3.25 -3.46
C LEU A 46 11.57 4.66 -3.52
N ALA A 47 11.27 5.24 -2.37
CA ALA A 47 10.73 6.60 -2.31
C ALA A 47 11.71 7.62 -2.88
N LYS A 48 13.00 7.49 -2.55
CA LYS A 48 14.04 8.37 -3.06
C LYS A 48 14.26 8.18 -4.55
N GLU A 49 14.39 6.93 -4.99
CA GLU A 49 14.62 6.59 -6.40
C GLU A 49 13.50 7.06 -7.31
N ASN A 50 12.27 7.07 -6.82
CA ASN A 50 11.09 7.44 -7.60
C ASN A 50 10.57 8.84 -7.32
N GLN A 51 11.28 9.62 -6.51
CA GLN A 51 10.87 11.01 -6.19
C GLN A 51 9.47 11.07 -5.58
N VAL A 52 9.20 10.18 -4.64
CA VAL A 52 7.93 10.13 -3.92
C VAL A 52 7.87 11.29 -2.93
N GLY A 53 6.75 12.01 -2.92
CA GLY A 53 6.55 13.13 -2.01
C GLY A 53 5.50 12.88 -0.94
N GLU A 54 4.75 11.78 -1.06
CA GLU A 54 3.69 11.45 -0.12
C GLU A 54 3.46 9.96 -0.11
N ILE A 55 3.09 9.41 1.05
CA ILE A 55 2.81 7.97 1.21
C ILE A 55 1.39 7.81 1.74
N VAL A 56 0.69 6.78 1.27
CA VAL A 56 -0.60 6.35 1.81
C VAL A 56 -0.52 4.88 2.19
N VAL A 57 -0.95 4.53 3.41
CA VAL A 57 -0.94 3.15 3.91
C VAL A 57 -2.39 2.71 4.09
N GLY A 58 -2.71 1.51 3.60
CA GLY A 58 -4.04 0.93 3.80
C GLY A 58 -4.31 0.68 5.28
N LEU A 59 -5.52 1.00 5.72
CA LEU A 59 -5.96 0.79 7.10
C LEU A 59 -7.09 -0.23 7.11
N PRO A 60 -6.84 -1.47 7.56
CA PRO A 60 -7.88 -2.50 7.61
C PRO A 60 -8.80 -2.28 8.81
N LYS A 61 -10.04 -1.88 8.54
CA LYS A 61 -11.05 -1.71 9.57
C LYS A 61 -12.06 -2.87 9.51
N ASN A 62 -12.68 -3.16 10.64
CA ASN A 62 -13.80 -4.10 10.68
C ASN A 62 -15.00 -3.49 9.96
N MET A 63 -15.95 -4.32 9.56
CA MET A 63 -17.12 -3.86 8.79
C MET A 63 -17.93 -2.79 9.51
N ASP A 64 -17.91 -2.80 10.85
CA ASP A 64 -18.61 -1.80 11.67
C ASP A 64 -17.80 -0.51 11.88
N GLY A 65 -16.63 -0.40 11.27
CA GLY A 65 -15.78 0.79 11.38
C GLY A 65 -14.78 0.75 12.54
N THR A 66 -14.84 -0.27 13.40
CA THR A 66 -13.87 -0.40 14.49
C THR A 66 -12.52 -0.89 13.97
N GLU A 67 -11.47 -0.61 14.74
CA GLU A 67 -10.09 -1.02 14.40
C GLU A 67 -9.63 -2.12 15.36
N GLY A 68 -9.12 -3.21 14.77
CA GLY A 68 -8.56 -4.31 15.53
C GLY A 68 -7.03 -4.26 15.56
N ASN A 69 -6.42 -5.38 15.92
CA ASN A 69 -4.96 -5.49 16.03
C ASN A 69 -4.24 -5.18 14.71
N ARG A 70 -4.80 -5.60 13.60
CA ARG A 70 -4.17 -5.35 12.29
C ARG A 70 -4.11 -3.87 11.97
N ALA A 71 -5.18 -3.12 12.26
CA ALA A 71 -5.22 -1.68 12.07
C ALA A 71 -4.17 -0.98 12.94
N GLN A 72 -4.01 -1.43 14.19
CA GLN A 72 -3.01 -0.89 15.10
C GLN A 72 -1.60 -1.08 14.53
N LEU A 73 -1.29 -2.28 14.02
CA LEU A 73 0.01 -2.56 13.42
C LEU A 73 0.28 -1.65 12.20
N CYS A 74 -0.75 -1.41 11.38
CA CYS A 74 -0.61 -0.53 10.23
C CYS A 74 -0.35 0.91 10.65
N ARG A 75 -0.98 1.39 11.70
CA ARG A 75 -0.75 2.74 12.22
C ARG A 75 0.65 2.89 12.79
N GLU A 76 1.14 1.88 13.51
CA GLU A 76 2.50 1.87 14.04
C GLU A 76 3.53 1.87 12.90
N PHE A 77 3.28 1.07 11.87
CA PHE A 77 4.14 1.02 10.69
C PHE A 77 4.17 2.38 9.97
N ALA A 78 3.01 3.01 9.82
CA ALA A 78 2.92 4.34 9.20
C ALA A 78 3.73 5.38 9.96
N ALA A 79 3.70 5.33 11.30
CA ALA A 79 4.49 6.23 12.14
C ALA A 79 5.99 6.02 11.93
N LEU A 80 6.43 4.76 11.83
CA LEU A 80 7.84 4.44 11.55
C LEU A 80 8.26 4.95 10.17
N LEU A 81 7.40 4.81 9.16
CA LEU A 81 7.68 5.32 7.82
C LEU A 81 7.78 6.84 7.80
N GLN A 82 6.90 7.51 8.51
CA GLN A 82 6.95 8.97 8.57
C GLN A 82 8.26 9.44 9.17
N SER A 83 8.72 8.81 10.25
CA SER A 83 10.00 9.12 10.86
C SER A 83 11.18 8.82 9.94
N ALA A 84 11.14 7.68 9.25
CA ALA A 84 12.26 7.25 8.40
C ALA A 84 12.37 8.03 7.10
N THR A 85 11.24 8.41 6.50
CA THR A 85 11.23 9.10 5.20
C THR A 85 11.16 10.62 5.31
N GLY A 86 10.62 11.13 6.41
CA GLY A 86 10.31 12.55 6.54
C GLY A 86 9.12 12.99 5.70
N LEU A 87 8.40 12.05 5.10
CA LEU A 87 7.25 12.32 4.24
C LEU A 87 5.93 12.20 5.02
N SER A 88 4.91 12.90 4.55
CA SER A 88 3.56 12.76 5.06
C SER A 88 3.04 11.36 4.75
N VAL A 89 2.47 10.68 5.74
CA VAL A 89 1.89 9.34 5.59
C VAL A 89 0.43 9.41 5.98
N ALA A 90 -0.46 9.17 5.00
CA ALA A 90 -1.90 9.15 5.22
C ALA A 90 -2.39 7.70 5.37
N MET A 91 -3.54 7.53 6.00
CA MET A 91 -4.18 6.22 6.12
C MET A 91 -5.39 6.16 5.19
N TRP A 92 -5.61 5.01 4.58
CA TRP A 92 -6.73 4.80 3.67
C TRP A 92 -7.56 3.59 4.10
N ASP A 93 -8.87 3.76 4.26
CA ASP A 93 -9.78 2.71 4.69
C ASP A 93 -9.89 1.62 3.61
N GLU A 94 -9.31 0.45 3.86
CA GLU A 94 -9.26 -0.67 2.92
C GLU A 94 -10.61 -1.32 2.64
N ARG A 95 -11.65 -1.04 3.44
CA ARG A 95 -12.99 -1.59 3.18
C ARG A 95 -13.50 -1.23 1.80
N ARG A 96 -12.94 -0.17 1.19
CA ARG A 96 -13.37 0.32 -0.13
C ARG A 96 -12.71 -0.43 -1.30
N THR A 97 -11.67 -1.24 -1.06
CA THR A 97 -10.85 -1.81 -2.13
C THR A 97 -10.77 -3.32 -2.16
N THR A 98 -10.96 -4.00 -1.03
CA THR A 98 -10.73 -5.45 -0.89
C THR A 98 -11.58 -6.30 -1.85
N VAL A 99 -12.85 -5.96 -2.02
CA VAL A 99 -13.76 -6.71 -2.90
C VAL A 99 -13.30 -6.63 -4.35
N GLU A 100 -12.85 -5.46 -4.78
CA GLU A 100 -12.35 -5.26 -6.15
C GLU A 100 -11.09 -6.08 -6.40
N ALA A 101 -10.18 -6.15 -5.44
CA ALA A 101 -8.98 -6.97 -5.55
C ALA A 101 -9.32 -8.45 -5.74
N HIS A 102 -10.28 -8.97 -4.98
CA HIS A 102 -10.73 -10.36 -5.11
C HIS A 102 -11.34 -10.61 -6.48
N ASN A 103 -12.16 -9.71 -6.97
CA ASN A 103 -12.80 -9.85 -8.27
C ASN A 103 -11.78 -9.90 -9.41
N ILE A 104 -10.77 -9.04 -9.36
CA ILE A 104 -9.69 -9.01 -10.36
C ILE A 104 -8.93 -10.33 -10.35
N LEU A 105 -8.59 -10.85 -9.16
CA LEU A 105 -7.84 -12.09 -9.04
C LEU A 105 -8.63 -13.30 -9.51
N SER A 106 -9.92 -13.35 -9.21
CA SER A 106 -10.80 -14.42 -9.68
C SER A 106 -10.86 -14.44 -11.20
N ALA A 107 -10.93 -13.28 -11.83
CA ALA A 107 -10.97 -13.16 -13.29
C ALA A 107 -9.67 -13.62 -13.94
N HIS A 108 -8.52 -13.43 -13.27
CA HIS A 108 -7.22 -13.79 -13.83
C HIS A 108 -6.73 -15.19 -13.44
N ASN A 109 -7.42 -15.88 -12.55
CA ASN A 109 -7.14 -17.27 -12.19
C ASN A 109 -5.71 -17.55 -11.74
N TYR A 110 -5.15 -16.68 -10.89
CA TYR A 110 -3.82 -16.88 -10.32
C TYR A 110 -3.83 -17.84 -9.14
N HIS A 111 -2.72 -18.55 -8.93
CA HIS A 111 -2.57 -19.55 -7.89
C HIS A 111 -1.23 -19.45 -7.15
N GLY A 112 -1.18 -19.95 -5.91
CA GLY A 112 0.03 -20.12 -5.13
C GLY A 112 0.74 -18.82 -4.79
N LYS A 113 2.08 -18.87 -4.76
CA LYS A 113 2.91 -17.72 -4.41
C LYS A 113 2.71 -16.55 -5.37
N LYS A 114 2.64 -16.85 -6.67
CA LYS A 114 2.42 -15.83 -7.70
C LYS A 114 1.09 -15.12 -7.47
N ARG A 115 0.06 -15.86 -7.10
CA ARG A 115 -1.24 -15.26 -6.76
C ARG A 115 -1.13 -14.32 -5.58
N LYS A 116 -0.41 -14.72 -4.51
CA LYS A 116 -0.24 -13.90 -3.31
C LYS A 116 0.48 -12.60 -3.61
N GLU A 117 1.55 -12.66 -4.40
CA GLU A 117 2.29 -11.45 -4.81
C GLU A 117 1.41 -10.54 -5.66
N THR A 118 0.60 -11.11 -6.56
CA THR A 118 -0.33 -10.35 -7.37
C THR A 118 -1.41 -9.69 -6.51
N VAL A 119 -1.93 -10.40 -5.50
CA VAL A 119 -2.88 -9.82 -4.54
C VAL A 119 -2.29 -8.58 -3.87
N ASP A 120 -1.05 -8.70 -3.37
CA ASP A 120 -0.39 -7.60 -2.66
C ASP A 120 -0.19 -6.40 -3.58
N ALA A 121 0.23 -6.62 -4.81
CA ALA A 121 0.43 -5.55 -5.78
C ALA A 121 -0.90 -4.90 -6.19
N VAL A 122 -1.93 -5.69 -6.42
CA VAL A 122 -3.27 -5.19 -6.76
C VAL A 122 -3.87 -4.41 -5.59
N ALA A 123 -3.76 -4.93 -4.37
CA ALA A 123 -4.26 -4.25 -3.18
C ALA A 123 -3.59 -2.89 -3.00
N ALA A 124 -2.26 -2.82 -3.13
CA ALA A 124 -1.52 -1.55 -3.05
C ALA A 124 -1.96 -0.58 -4.15
N SER A 125 -2.18 -1.07 -5.36
CA SER A 125 -2.64 -0.25 -6.49
C SER A 125 -4.02 0.34 -6.22
N LEU A 126 -4.95 -0.45 -5.67
CA LEU A 126 -6.30 0.02 -5.37
C LEU A 126 -6.31 1.03 -4.23
N ILE A 127 -5.46 0.84 -3.22
CA ILE A 127 -5.27 1.82 -2.15
C ILE A 127 -4.82 3.15 -2.76
N LEU A 128 -3.81 3.10 -3.61
CA LEU A 128 -3.26 4.29 -4.25
C LEU A 128 -4.29 4.97 -5.17
N GLU A 129 -4.99 4.21 -6.00
CA GLU A 129 -6.02 4.75 -6.89
C GLU A 129 -7.15 5.41 -6.12
N GLY A 130 -7.63 4.76 -5.05
CA GLY A 130 -8.68 5.31 -4.20
C GLY A 130 -8.26 6.61 -3.56
N TYR A 131 -7.04 6.66 -3.05
CA TYR A 131 -6.51 7.85 -2.40
C TYR A 131 -6.33 9.00 -3.40
N MET A 132 -5.78 8.71 -4.59
CA MET A 132 -5.61 9.73 -5.63
C MET A 132 -6.96 10.30 -6.07
N ALA A 133 -7.97 9.46 -6.25
CA ALA A 133 -9.32 9.89 -6.62
C ALA A 133 -9.93 10.78 -5.52
N PHE A 134 -9.75 10.40 -4.27
CA PHE A 134 -10.22 11.16 -3.12
C PHE A 134 -9.58 12.56 -3.08
N LYS A 135 -8.28 12.64 -3.31
CA LYS A 135 -7.55 13.93 -3.30
C LYS A 135 -7.99 14.88 -4.42
N LYS A 136 -8.36 14.33 -5.57
CA LYS A 136 -8.83 15.13 -6.70
C LYS A 136 -10.28 15.61 -6.55
N GLY A 137 -11.05 14.80 -5.83
CA GLY A 137 -12.46 15.09 -5.60
C GLY A 137 -12.69 16.23 -4.68
#